data_218f77e8b54be3b459a7319b15889376
#
_entry.id   218f77e8b54be3b459a7319b15889376
#
_cell.length_a   1.000
_cell.length_b   1.000
_cell.length_c   1.000
_cell.angle_alpha   90.00
_cell.angle_beta   90.00
_cell.angle_gamma   90.00
#
_symmetry.space_group_name_H-M   'P 1'
#
loop_
_entity.id
_entity.type
_entity.pdbx_description
1 polymer ?
#
loop_
_entity_poly.entity_id
_entity_poly.type
_entity_poly.pdbx_seq_one_letter_code
_entity_poly.pdbx_strand_id
1 'polypeptide(L)'
;MKKFFTLFILLWSMAISATPKHEVRAVWLTTIMGLDWPKTRAVSEESRKKQQQELCNILDRLQADGINTIYLQTRTRGAVIYPSAIEPWDGALTGRYDKHPGYDPLAFAIEECHKRGMECHAWLVTIPAFKIPDAKALGKKSLYYTHPKLLYRKNGSYYMDPSMQGTADYLERLCREIVSRYYIDGINFD
;
A
#
# COMPACT_ATOMS: atom_id res chain seq x y z
N MET A 1 46.66 5.57 -39.61
CA MET A 1 45.69 4.49 -39.33
C MET A 1 45.74 4.00 -37.87
N LYS A 2 46.91 3.75 -37.26
CA LYS A 2 46.99 3.25 -35.86
C LYS A 2 46.32 4.17 -34.79
N LYS A 3 46.46 5.50 -34.94
CA LYS A 3 45.85 6.48 -33.98
C LYS A 3 44.32 6.55 -34.02
N PHE A 4 43.71 6.33 -35.20
CA PHE A 4 42.26 6.27 -35.35
C PHE A 4 41.65 5.00 -34.74
N PHE A 5 42.38 3.89 -34.83
CA PHE A 5 41.92 2.62 -34.25
C PHE A 5 41.92 2.64 -32.71
N THR A 6 42.91 3.29 -32.10
CA THR A 6 43.03 3.46 -30.66
C THR A 6 41.89 4.36 -30.09
N LEU A 7 41.52 5.43 -30.83
CA LEU A 7 40.43 6.31 -30.45
C LEU A 7 39.05 5.60 -30.51
N PHE A 8 38.86 4.74 -31.51
CA PHE A 8 37.63 3.96 -31.68
C PHE A 8 37.43 2.91 -30.55
N ILE A 9 38.52 2.28 -30.11
CA ILE A 9 38.48 1.33 -28.97
C ILE A 9 38.20 2.06 -27.67
N LEU A 10 38.74 3.26 -27.44
CA LEU A 10 38.46 4.08 -26.26
C LEU A 10 36.99 4.55 -26.21
N LEU A 11 36.44 4.94 -27.35
CA LEU A 11 35.00 5.32 -27.42
C LEU A 11 34.07 4.13 -27.19
N TRP A 12 34.45 2.94 -27.63
CA TRP A 12 33.65 1.73 -27.42
C TRP A 12 33.74 1.22 -25.96
N SER A 13 34.88 1.39 -25.30
CA SER A 13 35.01 1.03 -23.87
C SER A 13 34.20 1.95 -22.96
N MET A 14 33.95 3.21 -23.35
CA MET A 14 33.04 4.11 -22.60
C MET A 14 31.56 3.76 -22.77
N ALA A 15 31.18 3.09 -23.87
CA ALA A 15 29.80 2.68 -24.12
C ALA A 15 29.37 1.41 -23.31
N ILE A 16 30.34 0.66 -22.78
CA ILE A 16 30.05 -0.63 -22.09
C ILE A 16 29.81 -0.45 -20.58
N SER A 17 30.01 0.74 -20.01
CA SER A 17 29.90 0.98 -18.56
C SER A 17 28.54 1.41 -18.04
N ALA A 18 27.55 1.52 -18.87
CA ALA A 18 26.18 1.85 -18.44
C ALA A 18 25.30 0.59 -18.45
N THR A 19 25.55 -0.35 -17.56
CA THR A 19 24.45 -1.20 -17.12
C THR A 19 23.40 -0.29 -16.46
N PRO A 20 22.15 -0.27 -16.93
CA PRO A 20 21.12 0.47 -16.23
C PRO A 20 21.03 -0.10 -14.82
N LYS A 21 21.50 0.65 -13.83
CA LYS A 21 21.20 0.35 -12.43
C LYS A 21 19.68 0.46 -12.33
N HIS A 22 19.02 -0.66 -12.04
CA HIS A 22 17.64 -0.65 -11.57
C HIS A 22 17.63 -0.04 -10.16
N GLU A 23 17.75 1.28 -10.12
CA GLU A 23 17.68 2.03 -8.89
C GLU A 23 16.22 2.12 -8.44
N VAL A 24 15.92 1.64 -7.23
CA VAL A 24 14.62 1.82 -6.61
C VAL A 24 14.55 3.20 -5.97
N ARG A 25 13.70 4.06 -6.50
CA ARG A 25 13.34 5.36 -5.93
C ARG A 25 11.90 5.29 -5.47
N ALA A 26 11.72 5.00 -4.19
CA ALA A 26 10.43 4.66 -3.61
C ALA A 26 9.91 5.72 -2.62
N VAL A 27 8.59 5.76 -2.50
CA VAL A 27 7.87 6.57 -1.52
C VAL A 27 6.88 5.68 -0.77
N TRP A 28 6.79 5.86 0.56
CA TRP A 28 5.70 5.33 1.38
C TRP A 28 4.53 6.31 1.34
N LEU A 29 3.43 5.90 0.74
CA LEU A 29 2.20 6.68 0.63
C LEU A 29 1.21 6.21 1.71
N THR A 30 0.97 7.05 2.72
CA THR A 30 0.14 6.70 3.87
C THR A 30 -1.34 6.89 3.58
N THR A 31 -2.17 5.97 4.09
CA THR A 31 -3.63 6.11 4.04
C THR A 31 -4.24 6.34 5.41
N ILE A 32 -3.51 6.04 6.48
CA ILE A 32 -4.00 6.24 7.86
C ILE A 32 -4.51 7.66 8.06
N MET A 33 -5.75 7.78 8.51
CA MET A 33 -6.45 9.07 8.76
C MET A 33 -6.43 10.03 7.56
N GLY A 34 -6.11 9.55 6.35
CA GLY A 34 -5.95 10.37 5.16
C GLY A 34 -4.73 11.31 5.21
N LEU A 35 -3.62 10.91 5.87
CA LEU A 35 -2.42 11.76 6.01
C LEU A 35 -1.84 12.17 4.66
N ASP A 36 -1.65 11.24 3.73
CA ASP A 36 -1.26 11.57 2.36
C ASP A 36 -2.46 11.45 1.43
N TRP A 37 -3.17 10.33 1.46
CA TRP A 37 -4.35 10.01 0.69
C TRP A 37 -5.25 9.02 1.46
N PRO A 38 -6.61 9.13 1.35
CA PRO A 38 -7.37 10.18 0.67
C PRO A 38 -7.63 11.41 1.56
N LYS A 39 -7.70 12.57 0.98
CA LYS A 39 -8.17 13.81 1.64
C LYS A 39 -9.70 13.92 1.58
N THR A 40 -10.29 13.52 0.46
CA THR A 40 -11.74 13.50 0.27
C THR A 40 -12.33 12.14 0.65
N ARG A 41 -13.41 12.14 1.40
CA ARG A 41 -14.17 10.91 1.75
C ARG A 41 -15.12 10.54 0.61
N ALA A 42 -15.05 9.29 0.13
CA ALA A 42 -15.91 8.76 -0.93
C ALA A 42 -17.31 8.42 -0.41
N VAL A 43 -18.19 9.40 -0.34
CA VAL A 43 -19.58 9.26 0.14
C VAL A 43 -20.62 9.48 -0.97
N SER A 44 -20.22 10.01 -2.11
CA SER A 44 -21.02 10.20 -3.34
C SER A 44 -20.17 9.85 -4.56
N GLU A 45 -20.79 9.79 -5.74
CA GLU A 45 -20.06 9.57 -6.99
C GLU A 45 -19.05 10.70 -7.26
N GLU A 46 -19.44 11.93 -7.04
CA GLU A 46 -18.57 13.10 -7.20
C GLU A 46 -17.35 13.03 -6.27
N SER A 47 -17.58 12.77 -4.96
CA SER A 47 -16.50 12.69 -4.00
C SER A 47 -15.59 11.48 -4.24
N ARG A 48 -16.12 10.40 -4.82
CA ARG A 48 -15.33 9.23 -5.26
C ARG A 48 -14.39 9.62 -6.40
N LYS A 49 -14.90 10.29 -7.43
CA LYS A 49 -14.09 10.79 -8.56
C LYS A 49 -13.01 11.75 -8.07
N LYS A 50 -13.36 12.64 -7.13
CA LYS A 50 -12.39 13.55 -6.51
C LYS A 50 -11.29 12.79 -5.74
N GLN A 51 -11.66 11.78 -4.94
CA GLN A 51 -10.71 10.93 -4.21
C GLN A 51 -9.75 10.21 -5.17
N GLN A 52 -10.26 9.68 -6.29
CA GLN A 52 -9.45 9.06 -7.34
C GLN A 52 -8.50 10.07 -8.01
N GLN A 53 -8.99 11.26 -8.33
CA GLN A 53 -8.18 12.31 -8.93
C GLN A 53 -7.07 12.81 -7.99
N GLU A 54 -7.32 12.85 -6.67
CA GLU A 54 -6.28 13.15 -5.68
C GLU A 54 -5.09 12.19 -5.78
N LEU A 55 -5.35 10.89 -5.91
CA LEU A 55 -4.29 9.90 -6.09
C LEU A 55 -3.56 10.10 -7.40
N CYS A 56 -4.26 10.28 -8.51
CA CYS A 56 -3.65 10.55 -9.81
C CYS A 56 -2.69 11.76 -9.73
N ASN A 57 -3.13 12.86 -9.11
CA ASN A 57 -2.32 14.07 -8.95
C ASN A 57 -1.07 13.85 -8.09
N ILE A 58 -1.14 12.97 -7.09
CA ILE A 58 0.02 12.58 -6.29
C ILE A 58 0.99 11.77 -7.15
N LEU A 59 0.50 10.76 -7.86
CA LEU A 59 1.33 9.89 -8.70
C LEU A 59 1.99 10.65 -9.85
N ASP A 60 1.28 11.61 -10.48
CA ASP A 60 1.83 12.46 -11.54
C ASP A 60 3.04 13.27 -11.04
N ARG A 61 2.94 13.85 -9.84
CA ARG A 61 4.06 14.60 -9.23
C ARG A 61 5.22 13.68 -8.89
N LEU A 62 4.94 12.53 -8.26
CA LEU A 62 5.98 11.57 -7.89
C LEU A 62 6.71 11.02 -9.13
N GLN A 63 5.99 10.75 -10.23
CA GLN A 63 6.58 10.35 -11.49
C GLN A 63 7.49 11.46 -12.06
N ALA A 64 7.04 12.72 -12.03
CA ALA A 64 7.83 13.87 -12.50
C ALA A 64 9.11 14.05 -11.67
N ASP A 65 9.08 13.72 -10.37
CA ASP A 65 10.24 13.71 -9.47
C ASP A 65 11.13 12.47 -9.63
N GLY A 66 10.81 11.59 -10.59
CA GLY A 66 11.59 10.40 -10.90
C GLY A 66 11.38 9.22 -9.95
N ILE A 67 10.34 9.23 -9.12
CA ILE A 67 9.94 8.08 -8.30
C ILE A 67 9.41 6.97 -9.21
N ASN A 68 9.80 5.73 -8.95
CA ASN A 68 9.43 4.57 -9.75
C ASN A 68 8.74 3.45 -8.94
N THR A 69 8.59 3.62 -7.63
CA THR A 69 8.00 2.62 -6.74
C THR A 69 7.17 3.28 -5.65
N ILE A 70 5.95 2.80 -5.45
CA ILE A 70 5.04 3.26 -4.41
C ILE A 70 4.78 2.13 -3.41
N TYR A 71 5.09 2.36 -2.14
CA TYR A 71 4.62 1.52 -1.04
C TYR A 71 3.31 2.12 -0.52
N LEU A 72 2.18 1.64 -1.06
CA LEU A 72 0.85 2.12 -0.68
C LEU A 72 0.40 1.44 0.61
N GLN A 73 0.08 2.22 1.64
CA GLN A 73 -0.42 1.69 2.90
C GLN A 73 -1.80 1.04 2.69
N THR A 74 -1.80 -0.27 2.50
CA THR A 74 -2.96 -1.08 2.11
C THR A 74 -3.69 -1.63 3.32
N ARG A 75 -2.97 -1.88 4.41
CA ARG A 75 -3.51 -2.27 5.72
C ARG A 75 -3.06 -1.31 6.80
N THR A 76 -4.01 -0.76 7.54
CA THR A 76 -3.76 0.09 8.70
C THR A 76 -4.53 -0.43 9.90
N ARG A 77 -3.84 -0.71 11.00
CA ARG A 77 -4.48 -0.98 12.30
C ARG A 77 -5.68 -1.94 12.25
N GLY A 78 -5.55 -3.06 11.53
CA GLY A 78 -6.60 -4.08 11.44
C GLY A 78 -7.78 -3.71 10.54
N ALA A 79 -7.57 -2.81 9.59
CA ALA A 79 -8.50 -2.42 8.53
C ALA A 79 -7.74 -2.24 7.21
N VAL A 80 -8.44 -2.36 6.09
CA VAL A 80 -7.83 -2.39 4.74
C VAL A 80 -8.53 -1.44 3.77
N ILE A 81 -7.84 -1.10 2.67
CA ILE A 81 -8.37 -0.22 1.62
C ILE A 81 -8.84 -0.98 0.37
N TYR A 82 -9.10 -2.28 0.48
CA TYR A 82 -9.58 -3.14 -0.61
C TYR A 82 -10.72 -4.05 -0.12
N PRO A 83 -11.55 -4.62 -1.02
CA PRO A 83 -12.61 -5.52 -0.62
C PRO A 83 -12.01 -6.84 -0.08
N SER A 84 -11.88 -6.92 1.26
CA SER A 84 -11.33 -8.08 1.96
C SER A 84 -12.44 -8.96 2.54
N ALA A 85 -12.22 -10.28 2.49
CA ALA A 85 -13.03 -11.24 3.24
C ALA A 85 -12.62 -11.34 4.72
N ILE A 86 -11.42 -10.84 5.06
CA ILE A 86 -10.75 -11.05 6.35
C ILE A 86 -10.91 -9.83 7.27
N GLU A 87 -10.62 -8.62 6.78
CA GLU A 87 -10.64 -7.39 7.58
C GLU A 87 -11.68 -6.37 7.08
N PRO A 88 -12.14 -5.46 7.95
CA PRO A 88 -13.09 -4.42 7.58
C PRO A 88 -12.42 -3.33 6.71
N TRP A 89 -13.25 -2.53 6.04
CA TRP A 89 -12.82 -1.33 5.35
C TRP A 89 -12.27 -0.27 6.32
N ASP A 90 -11.16 0.37 5.91
CA ASP A 90 -10.60 1.49 6.66
C ASP A 90 -11.51 2.72 6.61
N GLY A 91 -11.65 3.38 7.77
CA GLY A 91 -12.49 4.56 7.93
C GLY A 91 -11.99 5.80 7.18
N ALA A 92 -10.72 5.86 6.77
CA ALA A 92 -10.18 6.98 6.02
C ALA A 92 -10.88 7.16 4.67
N LEU A 93 -11.30 6.05 4.02
CA LEU A 93 -11.93 6.08 2.70
C LEU A 93 -13.30 6.79 2.69
N THR A 94 -14.11 6.59 3.73
CA THR A 94 -15.52 7.06 3.75
C THR A 94 -15.88 7.87 4.98
N GLY A 95 -14.97 7.96 5.97
CA GLY A 95 -15.23 8.51 7.30
C GLY A 95 -15.88 7.52 8.26
N ARG A 96 -16.11 6.27 7.84
CA ARG A 96 -16.70 5.20 8.65
C ARG A 96 -16.03 3.88 8.36
N TYR A 97 -15.67 3.15 9.42
CA TYR A 97 -15.17 1.78 9.28
C TYR A 97 -16.23 0.86 8.67
N ASP A 98 -15.77 -0.21 8.04
CA ASP A 98 -16.54 -1.27 7.39
C ASP A 98 -17.56 -0.75 6.35
N LYS A 99 -17.30 0.44 5.78
CA LYS A 99 -18.12 1.01 4.71
C LYS A 99 -17.38 1.03 3.39
N HIS A 100 -17.93 0.34 2.40
CA HIS A 100 -17.44 0.28 1.03
C HIS A 100 -17.43 1.68 0.37
N PRO A 101 -16.31 2.13 -0.24
CA PRO A 101 -16.20 3.46 -0.85
C PRO A 101 -16.87 3.59 -2.22
N GLY A 102 -17.39 2.48 -2.77
CA GLY A 102 -18.03 2.44 -4.08
C GLY A 102 -17.09 2.08 -5.24
N TYR A 103 -15.83 1.77 -4.96
CA TYR A 103 -14.83 1.27 -5.89
C TYR A 103 -13.77 0.45 -5.12
N ASP A 104 -12.80 -0.14 -5.83
CA ASP A 104 -11.65 -0.82 -5.22
C ASP A 104 -10.43 0.11 -5.25
N PRO A 105 -10.06 0.76 -4.11
CA PRO A 105 -8.93 1.68 -4.06
C PRO A 105 -7.58 1.05 -4.37
N LEU A 106 -7.35 -0.22 -3.99
CA LEU A 106 -6.10 -0.90 -4.26
C LEU A 106 -5.98 -1.24 -5.76
N ALA A 107 -7.02 -1.80 -6.36
CA ALA A 107 -7.02 -2.07 -7.80
C ALA A 107 -6.80 -0.79 -8.61
N PHE A 108 -7.48 0.30 -8.24
CA PHE A 108 -7.32 1.60 -8.87
C PHE A 108 -5.87 2.13 -8.75
N ALA A 109 -5.28 2.03 -7.55
CA ALA A 109 -3.91 2.49 -7.33
C ALA A 109 -2.88 1.70 -8.16
N ILE A 110 -3.01 0.38 -8.22
CA ILE A 110 -2.15 -0.48 -9.03
C ILE A 110 -2.23 -0.07 -10.50
N GLU A 111 -3.44 0.05 -11.04
CA GLU A 111 -3.66 0.46 -12.43
C GLU A 111 -3.03 1.82 -12.73
N GLU A 112 -3.22 2.80 -11.85
CA GLU A 112 -2.69 4.15 -12.03
C GLU A 112 -1.15 4.23 -11.87
N CYS A 113 -0.56 3.40 -11.00
CA CYS A 113 0.90 3.25 -10.91
C CYS A 113 1.46 2.64 -12.20
N HIS A 114 0.89 1.53 -12.67
CA HIS A 114 1.35 0.84 -13.87
C HIS A 114 1.22 1.69 -15.14
N LYS A 115 0.15 2.49 -15.27
CA LYS A 115 0.02 3.48 -16.38
C LYS A 115 1.17 4.48 -16.44
N ARG A 116 1.82 4.73 -15.31
CA ARG A 116 2.96 5.65 -15.17
C ARG A 116 4.32 4.96 -15.19
N GLY A 117 4.34 3.64 -15.41
CA GLY A 117 5.58 2.84 -15.34
C GLY A 117 6.16 2.74 -13.94
N MET A 118 5.32 2.85 -12.90
CA MET A 118 5.69 2.76 -11.49
C MET A 118 5.24 1.42 -10.92
N GLU A 119 6.05 0.82 -10.05
CA GLU A 119 5.65 -0.33 -9.25
C GLU A 119 4.71 0.10 -8.11
N CYS A 120 3.72 -0.75 -7.80
CA CYS A 120 2.82 -0.58 -6.66
C CYS A 120 2.96 -1.76 -5.70
N HIS A 121 3.46 -1.50 -4.50
CA HIS A 121 3.63 -2.49 -3.45
C HIS A 121 2.60 -2.28 -2.34
N ALA A 122 1.98 -3.36 -1.88
CA ALA A 122 1.07 -3.31 -0.74
C ALA A 122 1.86 -3.18 0.56
N TRP A 123 1.75 -2.04 1.25
CA TRP A 123 2.34 -1.84 2.56
C TRP A 123 1.34 -2.23 3.65
N LEU A 124 1.72 -3.23 4.46
CA LEU A 124 0.91 -3.77 5.56
C LEU A 124 1.54 -3.41 6.91
N VAL A 125 0.85 -2.60 7.70
CA VAL A 125 1.16 -2.41 9.12
C VAL A 125 0.72 -3.66 9.88
N THR A 126 1.66 -4.42 10.43
CA THR A 126 1.40 -5.80 10.88
C THR A 126 0.93 -5.89 12.33
N ILE A 127 1.72 -5.40 13.27
CA ILE A 127 1.51 -5.60 14.71
C ILE A 127 0.51 -4.62 15.32
N PRO A 128 0.55 -3.29 15.06
CA PRO A 128 -0.49 -2.38 15.54
C PRO A 128 -1.86 -2.77 14.99
N ALA A 129 -2.83 -3.03 15.90
CA ALA A 129 -4.19 -3.38 15.49
C ALA A 129 -5.11 -2.14 15.50
N PHE A 130 -5.56 -1.66 16.65
CA PHE A 130 -6.47 -0.50 16.72
C PHE A 130 -6.47 0.11 18.14
N LYS A 131 -6.96 1.33 18.26
CA LYS A 131 -7.22 1.92 19.58
C LYS A 131 -8.44 1.27 20.23
N ILE A 132 -8.45 1.21 21.56
CA ILE A 132 -9.54 0.60 22.33
C ILE A 132 -10.92 1.21 21.98
N PRO A 133 -11.08 2.54 21.83
CA PRO A 133 -12.36 3.13 21.43
C PRO A 133 -12.85 2.67 20.05
N ASP A 134 -11.93 2.38 19.13
CA ASP A 134 -12.26 2.01 17.75
C ASP A 134 -12.64 0.53 17.59
N ALA A 135 -12.32 -0.31 18.58
CA ALA A 135 -12.48 -1.77 18.51
C ALA A 135 -13.88 -2.22 18.07
N LYS A 136 -14.92 -1.57 18.58
CA LYS A 136 -16.32 -1.88 18.23
C LYS A 136 -16.74 -1.25 16.90
N ALA A 137 -16.21 -0.06 16.58
CA ALA A 137 -16.54 0.67 15.37
C ALA A 137 -16.03 -0.02 14.09
N LEU A 138 -14.98 -0.84 14.21
CA LEU A 138 -14.42 -1.66 13.13
C LEU A 138 -15.37 -2.77 12.64
N GLY A 139 -16.47 -3.05 13.35
CA GLY A 139 -17.46 -4.03 12.93
C GLY A 139 -17.08 -5.49 13.19
N LYS A 140 -18.00 -6.39 12.84
CA LYS A 140 -17.91 -7.82 13.18
C LYS A 140 -16.77 -8.57 12.51
N LYS A 141 -16.23 -8.06 11.40
CA LYS A 141 -15.05 -8.62 10.71
C LYS A 141 -13.73 -8.32 11.42
N SER A 142 -13.71 -7.36 12.35
CA SER A 142 -12.46 -6.96 12.99
C SER A 142 -11.85 -8.09 13.83
N LEU A 143 -10.53 -8.04 13.97
CA LEU A 143 -9.75 -8.91 14.86
C LEU A 143 -10.33 -8.97 16.28
N TYR A 144 -10.95 -7.87 16.73
CA TYR A 144 -11.58 -7.80 18.06
C TYR A 144 -12.64 -8.88 18.28
N TYR A 145 -13.43 -9.18 17.23
CA TYR A 145 -14.49 -10.20 17.30
C TYR A 145 -14.06 -11.55 16.76
N THR A 146 -13.23 -11.57 15.72
CA THR A 146 -12.88 -12.81 15.01
C THR A 146 -11.71 -13.57 15.62
N HIS A 147 -10.71 -12.84 16.12
CA HIS A 147 -9.46 -13.43 16.65
C HIS A 147 -8.97 -12.72 17.93
N PRO A 148 -9.84 -12.57 18.97
CA PRO A 148 -9.47 -11.82 20.17
C PRO A 148 -8.27 -12.40 20.92
N LYS A 149 -8.01 -13.70 20.80
CA LYS A 149 -6.85 -14.40 21.40
C LYS A 149 -5.51 -13.97 20.81
N LEU A 150 -5.49 -13.43 19.60
CA LEU A 150 -4.28 -12.91 18.96
C LEU A 150 -3.92 -11.49 19.40
N LEU A 151 -4.75 -10.88 20.25
CA LEU A 151 -4.62 -9.49 20.65
C LEU A 151 -4.19 -9.34 22.11
N TYR A 152 -3.25 -8.44 22.34
CA TYR A 152 -2.95 -7.94 23.67
C TYR A 152 -3.17 -6.43 23.76
N ARG A 153 -3.38 -5.91 24.97
CA ARG A 153 -3.62 -4.48 25.24
C ARG A 153 -2.37 -3.84 25.81
N LYS A 154 -1.99 -2.69 25.24
CA LYS A 154 -0.92 -1.85 25.77
C LYS A 154 -1.20 -0.39 25.43
N ASN A 155 -1.01 0.51 26.42
CA ASN A 155 -1.09 1.97 26.23
C ASN A 155 -2.33 2.45 25.45
N GLY A 156 -3.52 1.94 25.82
CA GLY A 156 -4.79 2.37 25.18
C GLY A 156 -5.06 1.79 23.80
N SER A 157 -4.25 0.85 23.34
CA SER A 157 -4.38 0.21 22.03
C SER A 157 -4.33 -1.31 22.13
N TYR A 158 -4.83 -1.98 21.10
CA TYR A 158 -4.63 -3.39 20.85
C TYR A 158 -3.49 -3.59 19.86
N TYR A 159 -2.74 -4.66 20.05
CA TYR A 159 -1.65 -5.11 19.18
C TYR A 159 -1.83 -6.60 18.93
N MET A 160 -1.43 -7.07 17.76
CA MET A 160 -1.29 -8.50 17.53
C MET A 160 -0.08 -9.03 18.28
N ASP A 161 -0.21 -10.20 18.88
CA ASP A 161 0.88 -10.84 19.62
C ASP A 161 1.78 -11.61 18.65
N PRO A 162 3.02 -11.16 18.41
CA PRO A 162 3.93 -11.82 17.46
C PRO A 162 4.43 -13.19 17.96
N SER A 163 4.28 -13.49 19.24
CA SER A 163 4.66 -14.79 19.79
C SER A 163 3.65 -15.89 19.51
N MET A 164 2.43 -15.50 19.10
CA MET A 164 1.38 -16.45 18.77
C MET A 164 1.51 -16.91 17.31
N GLN A 165 1.62 -18.22 17.06
CA GLN A 165 1.65 -18.79 15.70
C GLN A 165 0.48 -18.31 14.85
N GLY A 166 -0.72 -18.20 15.42
CA GLY A 166 -1.90 -17.70 14.73
C GLY A 166 -1.78 -16.28 14.21
N THR A 167 -0.84 -15.46 14.72
CA THR A 167 -0.56 -14.12 14.18
C THR A 167 0.10 -14.21 12.81
N ALA A 168 1.11 -15.09 12.67
CA ALA A 168 1.77 -15.33 11.39
C ALA A 168 0.78 -15.90 10.37
N ASP A 169 -0.02 -16.90 10.76
CA ASP A 169 -1.04 -17.52 9.89
C ASP A 169 -2.11 -16.50 9.44
N TYR A 170 -2.48 -15.58 10.32
CA TYR A 170 -3.43 -14.52 9.99
C TYR A 170 -2.86 -13.53 8.95
N LEU A 171 -1.63 -13.08 9.15
CA LEU A 171 -0.95 -12.17 8.21
C LEU A 171 -0.67 -12.85 6.87
N GLU A 172 -0.31 -14.13 6.87
CA GLU A 172 -0.16 -14.92 5.65
C GLU A 172 -1.45 -14.96 4.82
N ARG A 173 -2.61 -15.18 5.47
CA ARG A 173 -3.91 -15.16 4.78
C ARG A 173 -4.20 -13.82 4.12
N LEU A 174 -3.88 -12.69 4.76
CA LEU A 174 -4.00 -11.36 4.15
C LEU A 174 -3.10 -11.22 2.92
N CYS A 175 -1.83 -11.66 3.02
CA CYS A 175 -0.92 -11.66 1.88
C CYS A 175 -1.47 -12.51 0.72
N ARG A 176 -1.93 -13.73 1.01
CA ARG A 176 -2.54 -14.61 -0.01
C ARG A 176 -3.76 -13.97 -0.66
N GLU A 177 -4.62 -13.30 0.13
CA GLU A 177 -5.79 -12.59 -0.40
C GLU A 177 -5.37 -11.51 -1.39
N ILE A 178 -4.34 -10.73 -1.08
CA ILE A 178 -3.82 -9.68 -1.96
C ILE A 178 -3.22 -10.29 -3.24
N VAL A 179 -2.22 -11.18 -3.11
CA VAL A 179 -1.48 -11.70 -4.27
C VAL A 179 -2.32 -12.59 -5.19
N SER A 180 -3.40 -13.19 -4.68
CA SER A 180 -4.30 -14.00 -5.50
C SER A 180 -5.30 -13.16 -6.30
N ARG A 181 -5.50 -11.89 -5.95
CA ARG A 181 -6.55 -11.04 -6.53
C ARG A 181 -6.02 -9.85 -7.31
N TYR A 182 -4.79 -9.43 -7.03
CA TYR A 182 -4.21 -8.22 -7.59
C TYR A 182 -2.87 -8.51 -8.27
N TYR A 183 -2.62 -7.84 -9.37
CA TYR A 183 -1.32 -7.81 -10.03
C TYR A 183 -0.42 -6.78 -9.33
N ILE A 184 -0.10 -7.08 -8.07
CA ILE A 184 0.74 -6.25 -7.20
C ILE A 184 2.22 -6.60 -7.41
N ASP A 185 3.13 -5.61 -7.39
CA ASP A 185 4.55 -5.83 -7.65
C ASP A 185 5.30 -6.36 -6.42
N GLY A 186 4.75 -6.13 -5.22
CA GLY A 186 5.34 -6.64 -4.00
C GLY A 186 4.50 -6.37 -2.75
N ILE A 187 4.95 -6.92 -1.63
CA ILE A 187 4.40 -6.67 -0.29
C ILE A 187 5.52 -6.13 0.60
N ASN A 188 5.23 -5.05 1.32
CA ASN A 188 6.10 -4.46 2.32
C ASN A 188 5.46 -4.60 3.71
N PHE A 189 6.23 -5.03 4.70
CA PHE A 189 5.80 -5.15 6.09
C PHE A 189 6.40 -4.05 6.96
N ASP A 190 5.58 -3.55 7.91
CA ASP A 190 5.95 -2.57 8.91
C ASP A 190 5.42 -2.98 10.30
#